data_fafff6f28a7ec65db6d6bbc0483cb69a
#
_entry.id   fafff6f28a7ec65db6d6bbc0483cb69a
#
_cell.length_a   1.000
_cell.length_b   1.000
_cell.length_c   1.000
_cell.angle_alpha   90.00
_cell.angle_beta   90.00
_cell.angle_gamma   90.00
#
_symmetry.space_group_name_H-M   'P 1'
#
loop_
_entity.id
_entity.type
_entity.pdbx_description
1 polymer ?
#
loop_
_entity_poly.entity_id
_entity_poly.type
_entity_poly.pdbx_seq_one_letter_code
_entity_poly.pdbx_strand_id
1 'polypeptide(L)'
;MNLSDHILTESELAVLSKGLNFIPCFNTKDYTSALTQDLKLFHRRLLLNKYFEDEGDGNRELFVYPNREWTPNHNILDSSINKGFKQCYEHLRHHQTFSCYHNITIEERQALKSLRSNRDIVINVADKGSNVVIQNTSDYKTEIYRQLHCSHHYLRITEPIYPTTAIKLTKILSRLKRSGFITPKQCTYLTPPPDPRPRRIYTLPKIHKPPNEWFFPSKIPPGRPIVSDIDSESYHIAEYINHFLQPLASRQASHIKDSFHFLTLLKDCHYVPSHTLLITLDVDSMYTNIDNTQGLRCLRRIFDTHPDPARPDDLLLDLISVSLSGNDFLFDGVYWLQNSGTAMGKIFAPAYANLFMTVIEQDFFLTRSFIPFFYKRYLDDIFMLWNHGLPCLEEFIAAFNGFCPSIKFKQLIDPVSVDFLDVTVFKHSPLAPQTLLCTKVHFKVTNTLQLLHRHSFHPKHTFAGIVRSQIYRYYRLSSNIEDFHSTTSILFKALRRQHYSARFLLLIKERFMRDIASGTLIGSRPKPHVTAQILPLVTTFHLGSNSVVSCFIRELRQLDSPDLAGTRIVTAYRRNK
;
A
#
# COMPACT_ATOMS: atom_id res chain seq x y z
N MET A 1 19.58 0.39 -11.60
CA MET A 1 20.30 1.59 -12.09
C MET A 1 21.37 1.93 -11.06
N ASN A 2 22.63 1.96 -11.47
CA ASN A 2 23.73 2.37 -10.59
C ASN A 2 24.08 3.83 -10.88
N LEU A 3 23.94 4.68 -9.87
CA LEU A 3 24.28 6.12 -9.88
C LEU A 3 25.44 6.40 -8.91
N SER A 4 26.01 5.34 -8.30
CA SER A 4 27.15 5.47 -7.38
C SER A 4 28.47 5.25 -8.10
N ASP A 5 29.56 5.62 -7.45
CA ASP A 5 30.92 5.35 -7.91
C ASP A 5 31.36 3.88 -7.62
N HIS A 6 30.52 3.10 -6.91
CA HIS A 6 30.78 1.70 -6.63
C HIS A 6 30.68 0.85 -7.91
N ILE A 7 31.77 0.18 -8.25
CA ILE A 7 31.82 -0.75 -9.37
C ILE A 7 31.24 -2.09 -8.92
N LEU A 8 30.07 -2.43 -9.46
CA LEU A 8 29.39 -3.68 -9.13
C LEU A 8 30.13 -4.88 -9.72
N THR A 9 30.36 -5.89 -8.89
CA THR A 9 30.81 -7.20 -9.35
C THR A 9 29.68 -7.93 -10.09
N GLU A 10 30.01 -8.95 -10.89
CA GLU A 10 29.00 -9.78 -11.57
C GLU A 10 28.02 -10.42 -10.59
N SER A 11 28.51 -10.90 -9.44
CA SER A 11 27.67 -11.51 -8.41
C SER A 11 26.75 -10.50 -7.71
N GLU A 12 27.20 -9.26 -7.49
CA GLU A 12 26.37 -8.18 -6.96
C GLU A 12 25.28 -7.78 -7.97
N LEU A 13 25.64 -7.67 -9.26
CA LEU A 13 24.69 -7.40 -10.33
C LEU A 13 23.65 -8.53 -10.44
N ALA A 14 24.06 -9.80 -10.35
CA ALA A 14 23.19 -10.96 -10.40
C ALA A 14 22.16 -10.94 -9.23
N VAL A 15 22.60 -10.60 -8.02
CA VAL A 15 21.70 -10.48 -6.84
C VAL A 15 20.72 -9.32 -7.01
N LEU A 16 21.21 -8.15 -7.39
CA LEU A 16 20.37 -6.94 -7.55
C LEU A 16 19.35 -7.10 -8.68
N SER A 17 19.71 -7.83 -9.74
CA SER A 17 18.81 -8.11 -10.87
C SER A 17 17.59 -8.96 -10.47
N LYS A 18 17.67 -9.73 -9.38
CA LYS A 18 16.55 -10.50 -8.83
C LYS A 18 15.48 -9.60 -8.19
N GLY A 19 15.81 -8.33 -7.89
CA GLY A 19 14.93 -7.34 -7.27
C GLY A 19 14.87 -7.46 -5.75
N LEU A 20 14.48 -6.36 -5.09
CA LEU A 20 14.42 -6.28 -3.61
C LEU A 20 13.29 -7.13 -2.99
N ASN A 21 12.41 -7.70 -3.80
CA ASN A 21 11.37 -8.65 -3.35
C ASN A 21 11.85 -10.10 -3.37
N PHE A 22 13.07 -10.37 -3.85
CA PHE A 22 13.66 -11.71 -3.87
C PHE A 22 13.99 -12.15 -2.45
N ILE A 23 13.57 -13.35 -2.07
CA ILE A 23 13.86 -13.94 -0.77
C ILE A 23 14.84 -15.10 -0.94
N PRO A 24 16.04 -14.99 -0.35
CA PRO A 24 16.96 -16.11 -0.25
C PRO A 24 16.39 -17.23 0.63
N CYS A 25 16.79 -18.47 0.40
CA CYS A 25 16.45 -19.58 1.28
C CYS A 25 17.20 -19.44 2.62
N PHE A 26 16.46 -19.64 3.71
CA PHE A 26 17.00 -19.58 5.08
C PHE A 26 17.67 -20.89 5.52
N ASN A 27 18.49 -20.79 6.57
CA ASN A 27 19.08 -21.95 7.22
C ASN A 27 17.99 -22.78 7.96
N THR A 28 18.07 -24.09 7.89
CA THR A 28 17.04 -25.01 8.39
C THR A 28 16.91 -25.06 9.92
N LYS A 29 17.97 -24.76 10.66
CA LYS A 29 17.96 -24.84 12.13
C LYS A 29 16.94 -23.90 12.79
N ASP A 30 16.79 -22.70 12.28
CA ASP A 30 15.88 -21.70 12.84
C ASP A 30 14.41 -21.99 12.48
N TYR A 31 14.18 -22.80 11.44
CA TYR A 31 12.85 -23.06 10.94
C TYR A 31 12.01 -23.98 11.83
N THR A 32 12.60 -25.05 12.40
CA THR A 32 11.88 -25.98 13.30
C THR A 32 11.37 -25.26 14.55
N SER A 33 12.19 -24.36 15.11
CA SER A 33 11.80 -23.52 16.24
C SER A 33 10.64 -22.59 15.86
N ALA A 34 10.73 -21.92 14.71
CA ALA A 34 9.69 -21.02 14.22
C ALA A 34 8.37 -21.77 13.96
N LEU A 35 8.41 -22.96 13.32
CA LEU A 35 7.23 -23.77 13.06
C LEU A 35 6.58 -24.26 14.36
N THR A 36 7.39 -24.66 15.34
CA THR A 36 6.89 -25.04 16.66
C THR A 36 6.15 -23.89 17.33
N GLN A 37 6.69 -22.68 17.25
CA GLN A 37 6.02 -21.49 17.77
C GLN A 37 4.72 -21.17 17.01
N ASP A 38 4.72 -21.33 15.70
CA ASP A 38 3.53 -21.12 14.86
C ASP A 38 2.40 -22.11 15.22
N LEU A 39 2.75 -23.36 15.47
CA LEU A 39 1.79 -24.38 15.92
C LEU A 39 1.24 -24.07 17.32
N LYS A 40 2.08 -23.57 18.24
CA LYS A 40 1.62 -23.11 19.57
C LYS A 40 0.63 -21.96 19.45
N LEU A 41 0.90 -20.99 18.58
CA LEU A 41 -0.02 -19.89 18.31
C LEU A 41 -1.33 -20.35 17.67
N PHE A 42 -1.27 -21.36 16.81
CA PHE A 42 -2.46 -21.96 16.21
C PHE A 42 -3.28 -22.72 17.24
N HIS A 43 -2.65 -23.53 18.10
CA HIS A 43 -3.29 -24.23 19.20
C HIS A 43 -4.01 -23.25 20.16
N ARG A 44 -3.30 -22.18 20.54
CA ARG A 44 -3.90 -21.09 21.33
C ARG A 44 -5.12 -20.47 20.64
N ARG A 45 -5.10 -20.31 19.32
CA ARG A 45 -6.24 -19.78 18.57
C ARG A 45 -7.45 -20.73 18.62
N LEU A 46 -7.23 -22.04 18.53
CA LEU A 46 -8.30 -23.03 18.71
C LEU A 46 -8.92 -22.95 20.11
N LEU A 47 -8.08 -22.86 21.14
CA LEU A 47 -8.52 -22.69 22.53
C LEU A 47 -9.34 -21.41 22.71
N LEU A 48 -8.92 -20.29 22.14
CA LEU A 48 -9.65 -19.03 22.21
C LEU A 48 -10.99 -19.10 21.46
N ASN A 49 -11.00 -19.70 20.26
CA ASN A 49 -12.24 -19.87 19.50
C ASN A 49 -13.25 -20.69 20.30
N LYS A 50 -12.81 -21.82 20.89
CA LYS A 50 -13.70 -22.65 21.72
C LYS A 50 -14.19 -21.94 22.97
N TYR A 51 -13.30 -21.21 23.64
CA TYR A 51 -13.66 -20.47 24.86
C TYR A 51 -14.70 -19.38 24.63
N PHE A 52 -14.63 -18.71 23.45
CA PHE A 52 -15.55 -17.63 23.07
C PHE A 52 -16.62 -18.08 22.06
N GLU A 53 -16.86 -19.39 21.91
CA GLU A 53 -17.81 -19.94 20.92
C GLU A 53 -19.24 -19.41 21.12
N ASP A 54 -19.62 -19.13 22.38
CA ASP A 54 -20.94 -18.60 22.76
C ASP A 54 -21.00 -17.05 22.66
N GLU A 55 -19.87 -16.36 22.64
CA GLU A 55 -19.81 -14.95 22.33
C GLU A 55 -19.79 -14.80 20.81
N GLY A 56 -20.96 -14.85 20.16
CA GLY A 56 -21.10 -14.65 18.72
C GLY A 56 -20.17 -13.56 18.21
N ASP A 57 -19.96 -13.42 16.89
CA ASP A 57 -19.02 -12.50 16.20
C ASP A 57 -19.20 -11.02 16.63
N GLY A 58 -19.41 -10.86 17.95
CA GLY A 58 -19.69 -9.69 18.73
C GLY A 58 -18.49 -8.76 18.67
N ASN A 59 -18.65 -7.66 17.94
CA ASN A 59 -17.98 -6.38 18.10
C ASN A 59 -16.52 -6.51 18.53
N ARG A 60 -15.66 -6.87 17.57
CA ARG A 60 -14.21 -6.80 17.78
C ARG A 60 -13.88 -5.36 18.14
N GLU A 61 -13.67 -5.12 19.44
CA GLU A 61 -13.36 -3.78 19.96
C GLU A 61 -12.12 -3.27 19.21
N LEU A 62 -12.30 -2.21 18.43
CA LEU A 62 -11.21 -1.59 17.68
C LEU A 62 -10.26 -0.88 18.63
N PHE A 63 -9.02 -0.70 18.23
CA PHE A 63 -8.00 0.03 19.01
C PHE A 63 -7.76 -0.57 20.42
N VAL A 64 -7.55 -1.87 20.45
CA VAL A 64 -7.20 -2.60 21.67
C VAL A 64 -6.04 -3.54 21.39
N TYR A 65 -5.05 -3.59 22.27
CA TYR A 65 -3.99 -4.62 22.18
C TYR A 65 -4.61 -6.00 22.41
N PRO A 66 -4.38 -6.95 21.50
CA PRO A 66 -4.78 -8.32 21.76
C PRO A 66 -4.02 -8.83 22.98
N ASN A 67 -4.74 -9.38 23.98
CA ASN A 67 -4.08 -10.05 25.11
C ASN A 67 -3.34 -11.28 24.61
N ARG A 68 -1.99 -11.21 24.54
CA ARG A 68 -1.12 -12.28 24.03
C ARG A 68 -0.65 -13.23 25.12
N GLU A 69 -0.81 -12.90 26.37
CA GLU A 69 -0.27 -13.65 27.51
C GLU A 69 -1.26 -14.67 28.03
N TRP A 70 -2.55 -14.35 28.07
CA TRP A 70 -3.56 -15.28 28.54
C TRP A 70 -3.92 -16.35 27.49
N THR A 71 -4.00 -17.59 27.94
CA THR A 71 -4.42 -18.75 27.15
C THR A 71 -5.42 -19.54 27.97
N PRO A 72 -6.59 -19.94 27.42
CA PRO A 72 -7.52 -20.83 28.11
C PRO A 72 -6.90 -22.17 28.48
N ASN A 73 -7.51 -22.88 29.44
CA ASN A 73 -7.07 -24.22 29.79
C ASN A 73 -7.20 -25.17 28.59
N HIS A 74 -6.20 -26.01 28.37
CA HIS A 74 -6.18 -26.99 27.28
C HIS A 74 -7.33 -28.01 27.35
N ASN A 75 -7.87 -28.26 28.55
CA ASN A 75 -8.97 -29.23 28.77
C ASN A 75 -10.32 -28.83 28.14
N ILE A 76 -10.44 -27.59 27.63
CA ILE A 76 -11.66 -27.15 26.93
C ILE A 76 -11.75 -27.72 25.50
N LEU A 77 -10.63 -28.12 24.90
CA LEU A 77 -10.58 -28.78 23.60
C LEU A 77 -10.66 -30.31 23.77
N ASP A 78 -11.23 -30.94 22.75
CA ASP A 78 -11.25 -32.41 22.64
C ASP A 78 -9.84 -33.00 22.83
N SER A 79 -9.76 -34.10 23.59
CA SER A 79 -8.50 -34.76 23.91
C SER A 79 -7.74 -35.24 22.67
N SER A 80 -8.46 -35.63 21.61
CA SER A 80 -7.88 -36.04 20.33
C SER A 80 -7.11 -34.92 19.64
N ILE A 81 -7.61 -33.66 19.70
CA ILE A 81 -6.93 -32.49 19.17
C ILE A 81 -5.63 -32.25 19.93
N ASN A 82 -5.68 -32.24 21.27
CA ASN A 82 -4.50 -32.06 22.11
C ASN A 82 -3.46 -33.16 21.86
N LYS A 83 -3.89 -34.39 21.66
CA LYS A 83 -3.03 -35.54 21.31
C LYS A 83 -2.37 -35.30 19.92
N GLY A 84 -3.12 -34.84 18.93
CA GLY A 84 -2.59 -34.50 17.60
C GLY A 84 -1.49 -33.44 17.66
N PHE A 85 -1.68 -32.38 18.45
CA PHE A 85 -0.63 -31.37 18.66
C PHE A 85 0.62 -31.97 19.32
N LYS A 86 0.45 -32.79 20.35
CA LYS A 86 1.57 -33.45 21.02
C LYS A 86 2.38 -34.31 20.06
N GLN A 87 1.70 -35.15 19.25
CA GLN A 87 2.34 -35.99 18.23
C GLN A 87 3.10 -35.15 17.19
N CYS A 88 2.50 -34.03 16.74
CA CYS A 88 3.16 -33.12 15.81
C CYS A 88 4.43 -32.49 16.41
N TYR A 89 4.41 -32.10 17.69
CA TYR A 89 5.59 -31.55 18.38
C TYR A 89 6.68 -32.62 18.55
N GLU A 90 6.34 -33.84 18.86
CA GLU A 90 7.27 -34.97 18.95
C GLU A 90 7.90 -35.25 17.58
N HIS A 91 7.08 -35.32 16.53
CA HIS A 91 7.56 -35.50 15.16
C HIS A 91 8.56 -34.37 14.75
N LEU A 92 8.29 -33.11 15.06
CA LEU A 92 9.20 -32.00 14.81
C LEU A 92 10.51 -32.07 15.59
N ARG A 93 10.50 -32.65 16.78
CA ARG A 93 11.74 -32.87 17.58
C ARG A 93 12.65 -33.92 16.97
N HIS A 94 12.07 -34.97 16.37
CA HIS A 94 12.83 -36.07 15.80
C HIS A 94 13.27 -35.82 14.35
N HIS A 95 12.52 -35.04 13.57
CA HIS A 95 12.84 -34.68 12.18
C HIS A 95 13.54 -33.32 12.08
N GLN A 96 14.81 -33.27 12.52
CA GLN A 96 15.60 -32.02 12.56
C GLN A 96 16.19 -31.59 11.20
N THR A 97 16.08 -32.42 10.14
CA THR A 97 16.73 -32.14 8.87
C THR A 97 15.72 -31.90 7.75
N PHE A 98 15.34 -30.65 7.58
CA PHE A 98 14.71 -30.23 6.33
C PHE A 98 15.80 -30.05 5.26
N SER A 99 15.62 -30.62 4.07
CA SER A 99 16.52 -30.44 2.95
C SER A 99 16.74 -28.95 2.67
N CYS A 100 17.98 -28.49 2.71
CA CYS A 100 18.34 -27.12 2.44
C CYS A 100 18.46 -26.93 0.92
N TYR A 101 17.47 -26.26 0.31
CA TYR A 101 17.54 -25.83 -1.07
C TYR A 101 18.11 -24.41 -1.11
N HIS A 102 19.29 -24.24 -1.72
CA HIS A 102 19.88 -22.92 -1.92
C HIS A 102 19.42 -22.35 -3.26
N ASN A 103 18.73 -21.22 -3.23
CA ASN A 103 18.26 -20.51 -4.42
C ASN A 103 19.17 -19.34 -4.84
N ILE A 104 20.30 -19.19 -4.17
CA ILE A 104 21.41 -18.30 -4.51
C ILE A 104 22.73 -19.06 -4.36
N THR A 105 23.73 -18.70 -5.16
CA THR A 105 25.07 -19.27 -5.08
C THR A 105 25.83 -18.77 -3.84
N ILE A 106 27.00 -19.34 -3.58
CA ILE A 106 27.87 -18.89 -2.46
C ILE A 106 28.37 -17.47 -2.75
N GLU A 107 28.78 -17.21 -3.98
CA GLU A 107 29.26 -15.90 -4.46
C GLU A 107 28.14 -14.84 -4.35
N GLU A 108 26.93 -15.16 -4.76
CA GLU A 108 25.77 -14.28 -4.59
C GLU A 108 25.46 -13.99 -3.11
N ARG A 109 25.65 -14.97 -2.22
CA ARG A 109 25.46 -14.77 -0.79
C ARG A 109 26.54 -13.85 -0.19
N GLN A 110 27.78 -14.00 -0.64
CA GLN A 110 28.88 -13.11 -0.24
C GLN A 110 28.63 -11.69 -0.77
N ALA A 111 28.21 -11.55 -2.04
CA ALA A 111 27.83 -10.28 -2.64
C ALA A 111 26.69 -9.59 -1.87
N LEU A 112 25.66 -10.33 -1.46
CA LEU A 112 24.57 -9.78 -0.64
C LEU A 112 25.07 -9.27 0.71
N LYS A 113 26.02 -9.99 1.34
CA LYS A 113 26.64 -9.56 2.59
C LYS A 113 27.49 -8.31 2.39
N SER A 114 28.30 -8.27 1.31
CA SER A 114 29.11 -7.11 0.91
C SER A 114 28.25 -5.86 0.74
N LEU A 115 27.20 -5.94 -0.11
CA LEU A 115 26.26 -4.82 -0.35
C LEU A 115 25.58 -4.32 0.94
N ARG A 116 25.21 -5.23 1.84
CA ARG A 116 24.59 -4.84 3.13
C ARG A 116 25.54 -4.18 4.10
N SER A 117 26.82 -4.50 4.06
CA SER A 117 27.84 -3.93 4.95
C SER A 117 28.47 -2.65 4.38
N ASN A 118 28.31 -2.38 3.10
CA ASN A 118 28.84 -1.19 2.45
C ASN A 118 28.04 0.05 2.88
N ARG A 119 28.69 0.97 3.59
CA ARG A 119 28.09 2.21 4.11
C ARG A 119 28.24 3.40 3.17
N ASP A 120 29.04 3.24 2.10
CA ASP A 120 29.31 4.30 1.14
C ASP A 120 28.20 4.39 0.08
N ILE A 121 27.31 3.37 0.04
CA ILE A 121 26.19 3.31 -0.89
C ILE A 121 24.85 3.16 -0.17
N VAL A 122 23.81 3.68 -0.82
CA VAL A 122 22.40 3.49 -0.44
C VAL A 122 21.69 2.77 -1.57
N ILE A 123 20.98 1.68 -1.24
CA ILE A 123 20.21 0.87 -2.19
C ILE A 123 18.73 1.04 -1.88
N ASN A 124 18.00 1.65 -2.80
CA ASN A 124 16.57 1.92 -2.68
C ASN A 124 15.77 1.45 -3.90
N VAL A 125 14.45 1.37 -3.76
CA VAL A 125 13.55 1.32 -4.91
C VAL A 125 13.35 2.73 -5.46
N ALA A 126 13.14 2.84 -6.77
CA ALA A 126 12.70 4.08 -7.39
C ALA A 126 11.30 4.48 -6.92
N ASP A 127 10.99 5.79 -6.95
CA ASP A 127 9.65 6.33 -6.60
C ASP A 127 8.54 5.73 -7.48
N LYS A 128 8.82 5.52 -8.76
CA LYS A 128 7.89 4.89 -9.71
C LYS A 128 8.58 3.71 -10.40
N GLY A 129 7.86 2.59 -10.52
CA GLY A 129 8.41 1.35 -11.06
C GLY A 129 9.05 0.48 -9.99
N SER A 130 9.70 -0.62 -10.41
CA SER A 130 10.33 -1.61 -9.52
C SER A 130 11.86 -1.56 -9.59
N ASN A 131 12.42 -0.50 -10.17
CA ASN A 131 13.86 -0.36 -10.35
C ASN A 131 14.59 -0.29 -9.02
N VAL A 132 15.67 -1.05 -8.90
CA VAL A 132 16.65 -0.90 -7.83
C VAL A 132 17.61 0.21 -8.22
N VAL A 133 17.76 1.20 -7.33
CA VAL A 133 18.65 2.35 -7.53
C VAL A 133 19.73 2.32 -6.46
N ILE A 134 20.98 2.48 -6.89
CA ILE A 134 22.15 2.56 -6.02
C ILE A 134 22.71 3.97 -6.16
N GLN A 135 22.94 4.64 -5.05
CA GLN A 135 23.52 5.99 -5.00
C GLN A 135 24.67 6.03 -4.00
N ASN A 136 25.60 6.95 -4.15
CA ASN A 136 26.54 7.26 -3.09
C ASN A 136 25.76 7.80 -1.87
N THR A 137 26.17 7.43 -0.68
CA THR A 137 25.56 7.93 0.57
C THR A 137 25.66 9.45 0.67
N SER A 138 26.75 10.05 0.18
CA SER A 138 26.93 11.50 0.09
C SER A 138 25.88 12.17 -0.80
N ASP A 139 25.65 11.62 -2.01
CA ASP A 139 24.69 12.15 -2.98
C ASP A 139 23.25 12.03 -2.46
N TYR A 140 22.93 10.89 -1.84
CA TYR A 140 21.65 10.66 -1.18
C TYR A 140 21.38 11.66 -0.05
N LYS A 141 22.38 11.93 0.80
CA LYS A 141 22.27 12.94 1.86
C LYS A 141 22.14 14.35 1.29
N THR A 142 22.88 14.68 0.24
CA THR A 142 22.83 15.98 -0.43
C THR A 142 21.41 16.30 -0.91
N GLU A 143 20.71 15.34 -1.52
CA GLU A 143 19.32 15.56 -1.95
C GLU A 143 18.38 15.78 -0.76
N ILE A 144 18.53 15.03 0.33
CA ILE A 144 17.71 15.24 1.53
C ILE A 144 17.98 16.64 2.11
N TYR A 145 19.24 17.04 2.28
CA TYR A 145 19.58 18.36 2.80
C TYR A 145 19.07 19.48 1.90
N ARG A 146 19.12 19.31 0.56
CA ARG A 146 18.54 20.27 -0.38
C ARG A 146 17.06 20.54 -0.08
N GLN A 147 16.30 19.48 0.22
CA GLN A 147 14.88 19.62 0.59
C GLN A 147 14.72 20.25 1.97
N LEU A 148 15.50 19.80 2.96
CA LEU A 148 15.43 20.29 4.35
C LEU A 148 15.79 21.77 4.50
N HIS A 149 16.63 22.32 3.62
CA HIS A 149 16.96 23.73 3.61
C HIS A 149 15.86 24.62 3.00
N CYS A 150 14.76 24.06 2.52
CA CYS A 150 13.58 24.84 2.16
C CYS A 150 12.84 25.29 3.43
N SER A 151 13.14 26.48 3.92
CA SER A 151 12.59 27.05 5.16
C SER A 151 11.06 27.19 5.16
N HIS A 152 10.43 27.20 3.98
CA HIS A 152 8.97 27.20 3.85
C HIS A 152 8.35 25.91 4.40
N HIS A 153 9.03 24.76 4.24
CA HIS A 153 8.51 23.45 4.62
C HIS A 153 9.16 22.89 5.87
N TYR A 154 10.44 23.18 6.12
CA TYR A 154 11.21 22.52 7.17
C TYR A 154 12.00 23.53 7.99
N LEU A 155 12.06 23.30 9.31
CA LEU A 155 12.87 24.08 10.25
C LEU A 155 13.82 23.14 10.99
N ARG A 156 15.07 23.55 11.11
CA ARG A 156 16.01 22.89 12.01
C ARG A 156 15.65 23.24 13.45
N ILE A 157 15.57 22.25 14.32
CA ILE A 157 15.29 22.42 15.75
C ILE A 157 16.43 21.85 16.59
N THR A 158 16.66 22.42 17.76
CA THR A 158 17.72 22.01 18.67
C THR A 158 17.37 20.77 19.49
N GLU A 159 16.09 20.66 19.84
CA GLU A 159 15.56 19.57 20.65
C GLU A 159 14.31 18.96 19.99
N PRO A 160 14.06 17.66 20.20
CA PRO A 160 12.85 17.01 19.68
C PRO A 160 11.60 17.56 20.38
N ILE A 161 10.50 17.71 19.64
CA ILE A 161 9.22 18.15 20.18
C ILE A 161 8.25 17.00 20.43
N TYR A 162 8.53 15.79 19.95
CA TYR A 162 7.65 14.61 20.15
C TYR A 162 7.36 14.31 21.63
N PRO A 163 8.22 14.59 22.64
CA PRO A 163 7.88 14.36 24.05
C PRO A 163 6.75 15.30 24.51
N THR A 164 6.80 16.57 24.12
CA THR A 164 5.74 17.55 24.44
C THR A 164 4.46 17.25 23.65
N THR A 165 4.59 16.76 22.42
CA THR A 165 3.47 16.26 21.60
C THR A 165 2.78 15.09 22.28
N ALA A 166 3.52 14.11 22.80
CA ALA A 166 2.98 12.97 23.54
C ALA A 166 2.14 13.40 24.76
N ILE A 167 2.63 14.41 25.51
CA ILE A 167 1.88 14.96 26.66
C ILE A 167 0.55 15.60 26.21
N LYS A 168 0.57 16.41 25.11
CA LYS A 168 -0.65 17.03 24.57
C LYS A 168 -1.66 15.97 24.12
N LEU A 169 -1.20 14.95 23.39
CA LEU A 169 -2.04 13.84 22.93
C LEU A 169 -2.65 13.07 24.10
N THR A 170 -1.88 12.75 25.14
CA THR A 170 -2.38 12.06 26.35
C THR A 170 -3.48 12.88 27.07
N LYS A 171 -3.36 14.21 27.12
CA LYS A 171 -4.40 15.07 27.69
C LYS A 171 -5.71 15.00 26.89
N ILE A 172 -5.63 14.98 25.55
CA ILE A 172 -6.82 14.85 24.69
C ILE A 172 -7.45 13.46 24.84
N LEU A 173 -6.64 12.38 24.88
CA LEU A 173 -7.13 11.02 25.14
C LEU A 173 -7.85 10.91 26.49
N SER A 174 -7.35 11.58 27.53
CA SER A 174 -8.01 11.64 28.83
C SER A 174 -9.36 12.34 28.78
N ARG A 175 -9.53 13.35 27.92
CA ARG A 175 -10.82 14.01 27.66
C ARG A 175 -11.77 13.07 26.91
N LEU A 176 -11.31 12.40 25.84
CA LEU A 176 -12.08 11.41 25.08
C LEU A 176 -12.61 10.28 25.97
N LYS A 177 -11.77 9.78 26.89
CA LYS A 177 -12.17 8.76 27.86
C LYS A 177 -13.24 9.27 28.83
N ARG A 178 -13.08 10.49 29.38
CA ARG A 178 -14.08 11.09 30.31
C ARG A 178 -15.42 11.36 29.63
N SER A 179 -15.40 11.73 28.34
CA SER A 179 -16.62 11.96 27.57
C SER A 179 -17.24 10.68 26.99
N GLY A 180 -16.66 9.50 27.28
CA GLY A 180 -17.22 8.20 26.87
C GLY A 180 -16.99 7.81 25.42
N PHE A 181 -16.21 8.59 24.63
CA PHE A 181 -15.92 8.26 23.23
C PHE A 181 -14.93 7.10 23.05
N ILE A 182 -14.10 6.84 24.05
CA ILE A 182 -13.17 5.71 24.07
C ILE A 182 -13.23 4.97 25.40
N THR A 183 -13.10 3.64 25.34
CA THR A 183 -13.03 2.78 26.53
C THR A 183 -11.67 2.91 27.22
N PRO A 184 -11.52 2.46 28.48
CA PRO A 184 -10.21 2.39 29.15
C PRO A 184 -9.18 1.57 28.37
N LYS A 185 -9.59 0.46 27.74
CA LYS A 185 -8.71 -0.38 26.92
C LYS A 185 -8.23 0.34 25.66
N GLN A 186 -9.15 1.04 24.97
CA GLN A 186 -8.81 1.88 23.81
C GLN A 186 -7.89 3.03 24.21
N CYS A 187 -8.15 3.68 25.34
CA CYS A 187 -7.26 4.72 25.84
C CYS A 187 -5.84 4.19 26.06
N THR A 188 -5.70 2.99 26.64
CA THR A 188 -4.38 2.35 26.81
C THR A 188 -3.69 2.07 25.48
N TYR A 189 -4.43 1.59 24.46
CA TYR A 189 -3.90 1.34 23.12
C TYR A 189 -3.42 2.63 22.43
N LEU A 190 -4.20 3.70 22.55
CA LEU A 190 -3.95 4.98 21.89
C LEU A 190 -2.88 5.82 22.60
N THR A 191 -2.63 5.54 23.89
CA THR A 191 -1.63 6.31 24.66
C THR A 191 -0.23 6.15 24.04
N PRO A 192 0.48 7.27 23.80
CA PRO A 192 1.84 7.24 23.31
C PRO A 192 2.73 6.29 24.13
N PRO A 193 3.63 5.50 23.50
CA PRO A 193 4.54 4.64 24.24
C PRO A 193 5.47 5.47 25.11
N PRO A 194 5.98 4.91 26.23
CA PRO A 194 6.91 5.63 27.13
C PRO A 194 8.21 6.07 26.45
N ASP A 195 8.70 5.27 25.50
CA ASP A 195 9.89 5.55 24.69
C ASP A 195 9.51 5.46 23.21
N PRO A 196 8.92 6.53 22.64
CA PRO A 196 8.50 6.53 21.24
C PRO A 196 9.72 6.59 20.34
N ARG A 197 9.64 5.87 19.23
CA ARG A 197 10.69 5.91 18.22
C ARG A 197 10.67 7.27 17.50
N PRO A 198 11.78 8.02 17.46
CA PRO A 198 11.87 9.25 16.66
C PRO A 198 11.58 8.93 15.19
N ARG A 199 10.75 9.74 14.53
CA ARG A 199 10.52 9.63 13.10
C ARG A 199 11.83 9.80 12.35
N ARG A 200 11.94 9.16 11.19
CA ARG A 200 13.11 9.29 10.31
C ARG A 200 12.65 9.58 8.89
N ILE A 201 13.34 10.52 8.25
CA ILE A 201 13.13 10.80 6.84
C ILE A 201 14.02 9.90 5.97
N TYR A 202 13.48 9.49 4.83
CA TYR A 202 14.22 8.90 3.73
C TYR A 202 13.59 9.35 2.41
N THR A 203 14.31 9.21 1.31
CA THR A 203 13.80 9.59 -0.01
C THR A 203 13.78 8.42 -0.98
N LEU A 204 12.79 8.42 -1.88
CA LEU A 204 12.72 7.52 -3.02
C LEU A 204 13.13 8.29 -4.28
N PRO A 205 14.20 7.86 -5.00
CA PRO A 205 14.73 8.58 -6.15
C PRO A 205 13.74 8.58 -7.33
N LYS A 206 13.42 9.78 -7.84
CA LYS A 206 12.50 10.00 -8.98
C LYS A 206 13.25 9.88 -10.31
N ILE A 207 13.78 8.69 -10.61
CA ILE A 207 14.53 8.42 -11.85
C ILE A 207 13.67 8.49 -13.13
N HIS A 208 12.35 8.62 -12.99
CA HIS A 208 11.43 8.84 -14.10
C HIS A 208 11.45 10.28 -14.61
N LYS A 209 12.02 11.21 -13.84
CA LYS A 209 12.28 12.57 -14.32
C LYS A 209 13.45 12.57 -15.29
N PRO A 210 13.40 13.38 -16.35
CA PRO A 210 14.50 13.43 -17.30
C PRO A 210 15.79 13.92 -16.60
N PRO A 211 16.96 13.38 -16.98
CA PRO A 211 18.23 13.65 -16.29
C PRO A 211 18.65 15.12 -16.23
N ASN A 212 18.19 15.94 -17.17
CA ASN A 212 18.42 17.39 -17.16
C ASN A 212 17.63 18.16 -16.06
N GLU A 213 16.57 17.56 -15.53
CA GLU A 213 15.81 18.08 -14.39
C GLU A 213 16.38 17.63 -13.03
N TRP A 214 17.43 16.81 -13.02
CA TRP A 214 18.04 16.37 -11.78
C TRP A 214 18.84 17.49 -11.13
N PHE A 215 18.91 17.46 -9.82
CA PHE A 215 19.59 18.51 -9.04
C PHE A 215 21.06 18.72 -9.47
N PHE A 216 21.81 17.60 -9.61
CA PHE A 216 23.02 17.56 -10.41
C PHE A 216 22.71 16.73 -11.66
N PRO A 217 22.72 17.34 -12.85
CA PRO A 217 22.33 16.66 -14.08
C PRO A 217 23.04 15.32 -14.24
N SER A 218 22.25 14.30 -14.53
CA SER A 218 22.66 12.90 -14.70
C SER A 218 23.26 12.21 -13.47
N LYS A 219 23.31 12.83 -12.28
CA LYS A 219 23.92 12.23 -11.09
C LYS A 219 22.95 12.12 -9.91
N ILE A 220 22.28 13.18 -9.48
CA ILE A 220 21.41 13.19 -8.30
C ILE A 220 19.97 13.46 -8.71
N PRO A 221 19.13 12.40 -8.80
CA PRO A 221 17.71 12.58 -9.08
C PRO A 221 16.99 13.22 -7.88
N PRO A 222 15.93 14.03 -8.10
CA PRO A 222 15.08 14.49 -7.01
C PRO A 222 14.47 13.30 -6.27
N GLY A 223 14.28 13.44 -4.95
CA GLY A 223 13.72 12.42 -4.08
C GLY A 223 12.28 12.71 -3.66
N ARG A 224 11.44 11.67 -3.53
CA ARG A 224 10.16 11.77 -2.79
C ARG A 224 10.45 11.63 -1.31
N PRO A 225 10.20 12.66 -0.47
CA PRO A 225 10.45 12.57 0.96
C PRO A 225 9.39 11.71 1.65
N ILE A 226 9.83 10.76 2.45
CA ILE A 226 8.96 9.92 3.28
C ILE A 226 9.42 10.06 4.72
N VAL A 227 8.51 10.45 5.61
CA VAL A 227 8.76 10.49 7.05
C VAL A 227 8.02 9.33 7.71
N SER A 228 8.75 8.33 8.16
CA SER A 228 8.15 7.13 8.77
C SER A 228 7.57 7.47 10.14
N ASP A 229 6.27 7.27 10.31
CA ASP A 229 5.52 7.48 11.57
C ASP A 229 5.42 6.20 12.42
N ILE A 230 5.97 5.07 11.96
CA ILE A 230 5.88 3.76 12.63
C ILE A 230 6.53 3.83 14.01
N ASP A 231 5.80 3.39 15.04
CA ASP A 231 6.21 3.39 16.46
C ASP A 231 6.47 4.79 17.05
N SER A 232 5.99 5.86 16.38
CA SER A 232 6.04 7.21 16.93
C SER A 232 4.97 7.43 18.00
N GLU A 233 5.04 8.56 18.69
CA GLU A 233 4.07 8.96 19.72
C GLU A 233 2.66 9.15 19.16
N SER A 234 2.51 9.40 17.86
CA SER A 234 1.21 9.63 17.20
C SER A 234 0.71 8.46 16.35
N TYR A 235 1.44 7.35 16.25
CA TYR A 235 1.13 6.27 15.32
C TYR A 235 -0.28 5.69 15.50
N HIS A 236 -0.62 5.24 16.72
CA HIS A 236 -1.95 4.69 17.00
C HIS A 236 -3.06 5.74 16.98
N ILE A 237 -2.73 6.97 17.32
CA ILE A 237 -3.65 8.10 17.19
C ILE A 237 -3.96 8.40 15.73
N ALA A 238 -2.96 8.29 14.84
CA ALA A 238 -3.16 8.42 13.40
C ALA A 238 -4.09 7.33 12.84
N GLU A 239 -4.06 6.10 13.37
CA GLU A 239 -5.04 5.05 13.05
C GLU A 239 -6.46 5.45 13.47
N TYR A 240 -6.61 5.98 14.70
CA TYR A 240 -7.89 6.44 15.22
C TYR A 240 -8.45 7.61 14.40
N ILE A 241 -7.65 8.60 14.07
CA ILE A 241 -8.03 9.70 13.18
C ILE A 241 -8.49 9.15 11.82
N ASN A 242 -7.71 8.27 11.20
CA ASN A 242 -8.01 7.71 9.89
C ASN A 242 -9.33 6.90 9.87
N HIS A 243 -9.68 6.26 10.97
CA HIS A 243 -10.96 5.54 11.11
C HIS A 243 -12.17 6.44 10.81
N PHE A 244 -12.14 7.70 11.23
CA PHE A 244 -13.21 8.66 10.96
C PHE A 244 -13.05 9.38 9.61
N LEU A 245 -11.82 9.71 9.19
CA LEU A 245 -11.61 10.47 7.96
C LEU A 245 -11.77 9.63 6.69
N GLN A 246 -11.29 8.39 6.68
CA GLN A 246 -11.28 7.54 5.49
C GLN A 246 -12.69 7.28 4.91
N PRO A 247 -13.73 6.95 5.71
CA PRO A 247 -15.09 6.80 5.20
C PRO A 247 -15.64 8.09 4.59
N LEU A 248 -15.36 9.25 5.18
CA LEU A 248 -15.77 10.55 4.65
C LEU A 248 -15.09 10.84 3.30
N ALA A 249 -13.78 10.62 3.21
CA ALA A 249 -13.02 10.80 1.98
C ALA A 249 -13.55 9.90 0.85
N SER A 250 -13.89 8.64 1.17
CA SER A 250 -14.36 7.66 0.19
C SER A 250 -15.76 7.96 -0.39
N ARG A 251 -16.57 8.78 0.30
CA ARG A 251 -17.93 9.16 -0.12
C ARG A 251 -17.95 10.40 -1.02
N GLN A 252 -16.82 11.09 -1.21
CA GLN A 252 -16.79 12.33 -1.96
C GLN A 252 -17.03 12.10 -3.47
N ALA A 253 -17.75 13.02 -4.11
CA ALA A 253 -18.18 12.89 -5.50
C ALA A 253 -17.03 12.80 -6.51
N SER A 254 -15.91 13.49 -6.24
CA SER A 254 -14.70 13.44 -7.07
C SER A 254 -13.84 12.20 -6.83
N HIS A 255 -14.03 11.49 -5.71
CA HIS A 255 -13.14 10.42 -5.27
C HIS A 255 -13.14 9.19 -6.17
N ILE A 256 -11.94 8.72 -6.51
CA ILE A 256 -11.70 7.42 -7.16
C ILE A 256 -10.95 6.51 -6.18
N LYS A 257 -11.40 5.27 -6.06
CA LYS A 257 -10.75 4.26 -5.22
C LYS A 257 -9.50 3.65 -5.89
N ASP A 258 -9.60 3.34 -7.17
CA ASP A 258 -8.55 2.69 -7.98
C ASP A 258 -8.91 2.79 -9.48
N SER A 259 -8.02 2.31 -10.34
CA SER A 259 -8.25 2.30 -11.80
C SER A 259 -9.51 1.54 -12.21
N PHE A 260 -9.92 0.48 -11.48
CA PHE A 260 -11.14 -0.27 -11.81
C PHE A 260 -12.41 0.53 -11.45
N HIS A 261 -12.40 1.25 -10.34
CA HIS A 261 -13.48 2.16 -9.99
C HIS A 261 -13.60 3.30 -11.02
N PHE A 262 -12.46 3.87 -11.44
CA PHE A 262 -12.44 4.86 -12.52
C PHE A 262 -13.10 4.34 -13.79
N LEU A 263 -12.76 3.13 -14.26
CA LEU A 263 -13.36 2.53 -15.44
C LEU A 263 -14.86 2.27 -15.29
N THR A 264 -15.32 1.95 -14.08
CA THR A 264 -16.74 1.78 -13.79
C THR A 264 -17.48 3.11 -13.96
N LEU A 265 -16.91 4.21 -13.42
CA LEU A 265 -17.48 5.55 -13.56
C LEU A 265 -17.41 6.08 -15.00
N LEU A 266 -16.33 5.76 -15.73
CA LEU A 266 -16.16 6.18 -17.12
C LEU A 266 -17.18 5.53 -18.06
N LYS A 267 -17.72 4.35 -17.73
CA LYS A 267 -18.77 3.68 -18.52
C LYS A 267 -20.06 4.50 -18.62
N ASP A 268 -20.35 5.32 -17.63
CA ASP A 268 -21.53 6.19 -17.65
C ASP A 268 -21.38 7.34 -18.66
N CYS A 269 -20.15 7.63 -19.09
CA CYS A 269 -19.79 8.69 -20.04
C CYS A 269 -19.03 8.14 -21.26
N HIS A 270 -19.29 6.90 -21.68
CA HIS A 270 -18.49 6.25 -22.72
C HIS A 270 -18.69 6.82 -24.13
N TYR A 271 -19.82 7.47 -24.44
CA TYR A 271 -20.01 8.22 -25.68
C TYR A 271 -19.87 9.71 -25.43
N VAL A 272 -18.95 10.34 -26.14
CA VAL A 272 -18.70 11.79 -26.03
C VAL A 272 -18.69 12.45 -27.40
N PRO A 273 -19.08 13.74 -27.51
CA PRO A 273 -18.89 14.53 -28.74
C PRO A 273 -17.42 14.51 -29.18
N SER A 274 -17.18 14.59 -30.49
CA SER A 274 -15.80 14.56 -31.03
C SER A 274 -14.94 15.73 -30.53
N HIS A 275 -15.55 16.89 -30.27
CA HIS A 275 -14.87 18.10 -29.78
C HIS A 275 -14.54 18.05 -28.29
N THR A 276 -14.97 17.03 -27.52
CA THR A 276 -14.64 16.87 -26.11
C THR A 276 -13.14 16.83 -25.94
N LEU A 277 -12.58 17.63 -25.04
CA LEU A 277 -11.18 17.57 -24.65
C LEU A 277 -11.01 16.57 -23.49
N LEU A 278 -9.96 15.78 -23.57
CA LEU A 278 -9.50 14.88 -22.51
C LEU A 278 -8.41 15.61 -21.74
N ILE A 279 -8.56 15.72 -20.42
CA ILE A 279 -7.63 16.50 -19.61
C ILE A 279 -7.20 15.68 -18.40
N THR A 280 -5.91 15.74 -18.09
CA THR A 280 -5.39 15.34 -16.78
C THR A 280 -4.70 16.51 -16.10
N LEU A 281 -4.92 16.63 -14.79
CA LEU A 281 -4.24 17.60 -13.95
C LEU A 281 -3.50 16.84 -12.84
N ASP A 282 -2.28 17.29 -12.53
CA ASP A 282 -1.45 16.79 -11.43
C ASP A 282 -1.28 17.90 -10.40
N VAL A 283 -1.62 17.63 -9.13
CA VAL A 283 -1.46 18.61 -8.04
C VAL A 283 -0.01 18.62 -7.57
N ASP A 284 0.65 19.76 -7.74
CA ASP A 284 2.07 19.87 -7.35
C ASP A 284 2.24 19.82 -5.84
N SER A 285 3.03 18.84 -5.38
CA SER A 285 3.46 18.71 -3.98
C SER A 285 2.33 18.81 -2.95
N MET A 286 1.15 18.24 -3.26
CA MET A 286 -0.09 18.38 -2.49
C MET A 286 0.11 18.25 -0.97
N TYR A 287 0.76 17.18 -0.51
CA TYR A 287 0.90 16.89 0.92
C TYR A 287 1.68 17.95 1.70
N THR A 288 2.71 18.56 1.10
CA THR A 288 3.54 19.57 1.74
C THR A 288 2.96 20.98 1.62
N ASN A 289 2.09 21.20 0.64
CA ASN A 289 1.55 22.52 0.32
C ASN A 289 0.20 22.83 0.99
N ILE A 290 -0.48 21.86 1.61
CA ILE A 290 -1.72 22.12 2.33
C ILE A 290 -1.45 23.09 3.49
N ASP A 291 -2.15 24.22 3.52
CA ASP A 291 -2.20 25.07 4.71
C ASP A 291 -3.02 24.37 5.81
N ASN A 292 -2.36 24.08 6.94
CA ASN A 292 -2.98 23.29 8.00
C ASN A 292 -4.13 24.03 8.68
N THR A 293 -4.10 25.36 8.75
CA THR A 293 -5.21 26.15 9.31
C THR A 293 -6.43 26.06 8.39
N GLN A 294 -6.23 26.22 7.09
CA GLN A 294 -7.29 26.05 6.10
C GLN A 294 -7.78 24.59 6.08
N GLY A 295 -6.87 23.62 6.18
CA GLY A 295 -7.21 22.18 6.22
C GLY A 295 -8.11 21.81 7.40
N LEU A 296 -7.84 22.33 8.59
CA LEU A 296 -8.70 22.12 9.77
C LEU A 296 -10.08 22.78 9.60
N ARG A 297 -10.16 23.96 8.97
CA ARG A 297 -11.45 24.60 8.64
C ARG A 297 -12.25 23.76 7.64
N CYS A 298 -11.59 23.21 6.63
CA CYS A 298 -12.21 22.29 5.66
C CYS A 298 -12.77 21.04 6.36
N LEU A 299 -12.01 20.44 7.28
CA LEU A 299 -12.50 19.29 8.05
C LEU A 299 -13.69 19.64 8.92
N ARG A 300 -13.67 20.80 9.60
CA ARG A 300 -14.83 21.27 10.39
C ARG A 300 -16.08 21.33 9.52
N ARG A 301 -16.00 21.96 8.36
CA ARG A 301 -17.11 22.05 7.41
C ARG A 301 -17.62 20.68 6.96
N ILE A 302 -16.70 19.73 6.68
CA ILE A 302 -17.08 18.34 6.33
C ILE A 302 -17.80 17.66 7.51
N PHE A 303 -17.34 17.87 8.74
CA PHE A 303 -18.00 17.30 9.92
C PHE A 303 -19.39 17.87 10.12
N ASP A 304 -19.56 19.19 9.97
CA ASP A 304 -20.85 19.88 10.09
C ASP A 304 -21.84 19.41 9.02
N THR A 305 -21.35 19.13 7.78
CA THR A 305 -22.21 18.63 6.69
C THR A 305 -22.52 17.13 6.79
N HIS A 306 -21.74 16.38 7.58
CA HIS A 306 -21.90 14.94 7.79
C HIS A 306 -21.89 14.63 9.30
N PRO A 307 -22.93 15.03 10.05
CA PRO A 307 -22.96 14.84 11.49
C PRO A 307 -22.95 13.36 11.87
N ASP A 308 -22.17 13.01 12.89
CA ASP A 308 -22.05 11.65 13.42
C ASP A 308 -21.93 11.71 14.96
N PRO A 309 -22.94 11.25 15.71
CA PRO A 309 -22.90 11.27 17.18
C PRO A 309 -21.76 10.45 17.79
N ALA A 310 -21.25 9.45 17.06
CA ALA A 310 -20.14 8.61 17.52
C ALA A 310 -18.77 9.27 17.28
N ARG A 311 -18.71 10.35 16.50
CA ARG A 311 -17.48 11.05 16.18
C ARG A 311 -17.27 12.24 17.11
N PRO A 312 -16.18 12.30 17.88
CA PRO A 312 -15.88 13.41 18.80
C PRO A 312 -15.26 14.59 18.04
N ASP A 313 -16.02 15.33 17.25
CA ASP A 313 -15.56 16.30 16.26
C ASP A 313 -14.51 17.28 16.80
N ASP A 314 -14.75 17.95 17.93
CA ASP A 314 -13.81 18.92 18.51
C ASP A 314 -12.51 18.25 18.97
N LEU A 315 -12.61 17.14 19.68
CA LEU A 315 -11.46 16.40 20.19
C LEU A 315 -10.68 15.72 19.05
N LEU A 316 -11.37 15.32 18.00
CA LEU A 316 -10.74 14.75 16.79
C LEU A 316 -9.95 15.83 16.05
N LEU A 317 -10.49 17.03 15.90
CA LEU A 317 -9.77 18.18 15.32
C LEU A 317 -8.57 18.59 16.19
N ASP A 318 -8.70 18.57 17.52
CA ASP A 318 -7.57 18.77 18.44
C ASP A 318 -6.45 17.74 18.20
N LEU A 319 -6.81 16.44 18.09
CA LEU A 319 -5.84 15.37 17.79
C LEU A 319 -5.15 15.59 16.45
N ILE A 320 -5.91 15.95 15.41
CA ILE A 320 -5.36 16.23 14.07
C ILE A 320 -4.40 17.42 14.13
N SER A 321 -4.80 18.52 14.76
CA SER A 321 -4.00 19.73 14.91
C SER A 321 -2.67 19.45 15.61
N VAL A 322 -2.70 18.73 16.73
CA VAL A 322 -1.47 18.33 17.46
C VAL A 322 -0.63 17.39 16.62
N SER A 323 -1.23 16.45 15.89
CA SER A 323 -0.49 15.52 15.03
C SER A 323 0.14 16.18 13.82
N LEU A 324 -0.46 17.24 13.26
CA LEU A 324 0.09 18.01 12.14
C LEU A 324 1.21 18.93 12.60
N SER A 325 1.09 19.56 13.78
CA SER A 325 2.11 20.47 14.33
C SER A 325 3.30 19.73 14.97
N GLY A 326 3.10 18.48 15.42
CA GLY A 326 4.13 17.65 16.03
C GLY A 326 4.86 16.75 15.05
N ASN A 327 5.29 17.28 13.92
CA ASN A 327 5.85 16.50 12.81
C ASN A 327 7.37 16.62 12.74
N ASP A 328 8.03 16.47 13.90
CA ASP A 328 9.49 16.44 13.99
C ASP A 328 10.05 15.07 13.62
N PHE A 329 11.27 15.06 13.09
CA PHE A 329 11.98 13.85 12.68
C PHE A 329 13.49 14.01 12.77
N LEU A 330 14.18 12.90 12.87
CA LEU A 330 15.65 12.81 12.94
C LEU A 330 16.24 12.51 11.57
N PHE A 331 17.23 13.29 11.16
CA PHE A 331 18.10 13.01 10.02
C PHE A 331 19.54 13.34 10.33
N ASP A 332 20.44 12.38 10.11
CA ASP A 332 21.90 12.52 10.27
C ASP A 332 22.30 13.14 11.64
N GLY A 333 21.62 12.74 12.72
CA GLY A 333 21.87 13.23 14.07
C GLY A 333 21.24 14.58 14.41
N VAL A 334 20.50 15.21 13.47
CA VAL A 334 19.87 16.53 13.64
C VAL A 334 18.35 16.39 13.60
N TYR A 335 17.64 17.11 14.48
CA TYR A 335 16.19 17.18 14.47
C TYR A 335 15.69 18.28 13.56
N TRP A 336 14.63 17.95 12.83
CA TRP A 336 13.93 18.83 11.89
C TRP A 336 12.44 18.79 12.16
N LEU A 337 11.76 19.89 11.94
CA LEU A 337 10.30 20.00 12.02
C LEU A 337 9.74 20.32 10.64
N GLN A 338 8.75 19.53 10.20
CA GLN A 338 7.92 19.92 9.06
C GLN A 338 6.85 20.89 9.56
N ASN A 339 6.89 22.15 9.13
CA ASN A 339 6.03 23.24 9.60
C ASN A 339 4.82 23.52 8.69
N SER A 340 4.73 22.91 7.52
CA SER A 340 3.58 23.03 6.61
C SER A 340 3.14 21.67 6.06
N GLY A 341 1.87 21.57 5.75
CA GLY A 341 1.27 20.37 5.19
C GLY A 341 1.26 19.17 6.15
N THR A 342 1.25 18.00 5.56
CA THR A 342 1.31 16.73 6.28
C THR A 342 2.44 15.85 5.76
N ALA A 343 3.07 15.06 6.64
CA ALA A 343 4.14 14.16 6.25
C ALA A 343 3.61 12.98 5.42
N MET A 344 4.33 12.68 4.33
CA MET A 344 4.14 11.44 3.59
C MET A 344 4.62 10.25 4.44
N GLY A 345 3.70 9.59 5.14
CA GLY A 345 3.97 8.50 6.07
C GLY A 345 2.98 8.43 7.23
N LYS A 346 2.23 9.50 7.48
CA LYS A 346 1.09 9.46 8.41
C LYS A 346 -0.10 8.72 7.80
N ILE A 347 -0.72 7.85 8.58
CA ILE A 347 -1.82 6.98 8.12
C ILE A 347 -3.01 7.80 7.61
N PHE A 348 -3.36 8.90 8.27
CA PHE A 348 -4.51 9.72 7.90
C PHE A 348 -4.21 10.75 6.80
N ALA A 349 -2.95 10.96 6.40
CA ALA A 349 -2.57 12.00 5.45
C ALA A 349 -3.32 11.93 4.10
N PRO A 350 -3.54 10.74 3.49
CA PRO A 350 -4.30 10.65 2.25
C PRO A 350 -5.77 11.06 2.41
N ALA A 351 -6.42 10.66 3.51
CA ALA A 351 -7.81 11.02 3.77
C ALA A 351 -7.94 12.53 4.05
N TYR A 352 -7.03 13.10 4.84
CA TYR A 352 -6.95 14.53 5.11
C TYR A 352 -6.82 15.36 3.83
N ALA A 353 -5.85 14.99 2.98
CA ALA A 353 -5.62 15.69 1.72
C ALA A 353 -6.82 15.57 0.75
N ASN A 354 -7.46 14.39 0.69
CA ASN A 354 -8.67 14.20 -0.11
C ASN A 354 -9.82 15.09 0.35
N LEU A 355 -10.07 15.18 1.65
CA LEU A 355 -11.14 16.02 2.20
C LEU A 355 -10.86 17.51 2.00
N PHE A 356 -9.60 17.95 2.17
CA PHE A 356 -9.17 19.30 1.86
C PHE A 356 -9.46 19.65 0.41
N MET A 357 -8.97 18.84 -0.54
CA MET A 357 -9.17 19.06 -1.97
C MET A 357 -10.65 19.08 -2.34
N THR A 358 -11.48 18.21 -1.73
CA THR A 358 -12.93 18.19 -1.99
C THR A 358 -13.59 19.53 -1.69
N VAL A 359 -13.25 20.15 -0.55
CA VAL A 359 -13.82 21.46 -0.20
C VAL A 359 -13.36 22.54 -1.18
N ILE A 360 -12.06 22.54 -1.56
CA ILE A 360 -11.51 23.47 -2.54
C ILE A 360 -12.20 23.30 -3.91
N GLU A 361 -12.40 22.06 -4.36
CA GLU A 361 -13.10 21.74 -5.62
C GLU A 361 -14.55 22.23 -5.60
N GLN A 362 -15.29 21.92 -4.54
CA GLN A 362 -16.69 22.33 -4.39
C GLN A 362 -16.83 23.85 -4.40
N ASP A 363 -16.02 24.54 -3.61
CA ASP A 363 -16.06 26.01 -3.52
C ASP A 363 -15.68 26.66 -4.86
N PHE A 364 -14.67 26.12 -5.54
CA PHE A 364 -14.28 26.62 -6.87
C PHE A 364 -15.39 26.42 -7.89
N PHE A 365 -16.00 25.24 -7.97
CA PHE A 365 -17.06 24.96 -8.96
C PHE A 365 -18.29 25.85 -8.77
N LEU A 366 -18.63 26.22 -7.54
CA LEU A 366 -19.71 27.16 -7.25
C LEU A 366 -19.44 28.58 -7.82
N THR A 367 -18.19 28.94 -8.10
CA THR A 367 -17.82 30.24 -8.68
C THR A 367 -17.78 30.23 -10.20
N ARG A 368 -18.06 29.08 -10.87
CA ARG A 368 -17.89 28.91 -12.32
C ARG A 368 -19.21 28.71 -13.05
N SER A 369 -19.35 29.39 -14.19
CA SER A 369 -20.48 29.18 -15.11
C SER A 369 -20.30 27.91 -15.97
N PHE A 370 -19.06 27.56 -16.28
CA PHE A 370 -18.71 26.36 -17.02
C PHE A 370 -17.90 25.43 -16.14
N ILE A 371 -18.34 24.18 -16.04
CA ILE A 371 -17.69 23.12 -15.26
C ILE A 371 -17.49 21.89 -16.15
N PRO A 372 -16.49 21.03 -15.85
CA PRO A 372 -16.34 19.77 -16.57
C PRO A 372 -17.57 18.88 -16.35
N PHE A 373 -18.08 18.24 -17.41
CA PHE A 373 -19.23 17.34 -17.29
C PHE A 373 -18.84 15.99 -16.66
N PHE A 374 -17.55 15.67 -16.62
CA PHE A 374 -16.98 14.55 -15.87
C PHE A 374 -15.70 15.03 -15.19
N TYR A 375 -15.62 14.86 -13.87
CA TYR A 375 -14.47 15.24 -13.04
C TYR A 375 -14.26 14.20 -11.96
N LYS A 376 -13.09 13.58 -11.95
CA LYS A 376 -12.71 12.56 -10.96
C LYS A 376 -11.26 12.73 -10.54
N ARG A 377 -10.98 12.44 -9.26
CA ARG A 377 -9.65 12.61 -8.67
C ARG A 377 -9.22 11.36 -7.88
N TYR A 378 -7.99 10.96 -8.12
CA TYR A 378 -7.26 9.97 -7.33
C TYR A 378 -6.10 10.65 -6.63
N LEU A 379 -6.29 11.05 -5.36
CA LEU A 379 -5.33 11.86 -4.59
C LEU A 379 -4.96 13.15 -5.33
N ASP A 380 -3.76 13.20 -5.90
CA ASP A 380 -3.16 14.31 -6.65
C ASP A 380 -3.45 14.25 -8.16
N ASP A 381 -3.81 13.08 -8.69
CA ASP A 381 -4.12 12.89 -10.12
C ASP A 381 -5.61 13.17 -10.40
N ILE A 382 -5.93 14.09 -11.30
CA ILE A 382 -7.29 14.46 -11.74
C ILE A 382 -7.48 14.08 -13.20
N PHE A 383 -8.67 13.53 -13.52
CA PHE A 383 -9.15 13.33 -14.89
C PHE A 383 -10.45 14.08 -15.09
N MET A 384 -10.56 14.81 -16.21
CA MET A 384 -11.81 15.49 -16.57
C MET A 384 -12.08 15.48 -18.07
N LEU A 385 -13.36 15.59 -18.41
CA LEU A 385 -13.87 15.75 -19.77
C LEU A 385 -14.51 17.13 -19.91
N TRP A 386 -14.16 17.83 -21.01
CA TRP A 386 -14.53 19.22 -21.20
C TRP A 386 -15.12 19.48 -22.60
N ASN A 387 -16.28 20.12 -22.66
CA ASN A 387 -17.03 20.35 -23.89
C ASN A 387 -17.19 21.84 -24.29
N HIS A 388 -16.64 22.76 -23.48
CA HIS A 388 -16.88 24.20 -23.66
C HIS A 388 -15.79 24.93 -24.49
N GLY A 389 -14.98 24.15 -25.22
CA GLY A 389 -13.89 24.68 -26.04
C GLY A 389 -12.62 25.02 -25.25
N LEU A 390 -11.50 25.19 -25.99
CA LEU A 390 -10.17 25.39 -25.40
C LEU A 390 -10.04 26.74 -24.68
N PRO A 391 -10.54 27.90 -25.20
CA PRO A 391 -10.39 29.18 -24.49
C PRO A 391 -11.04 29.17 -23.10
N CYS A 392 -12.26 28.63 -22.99
CA CYS A 392 -12.94 28.49 -21.68
C CYS A 392 -12.22 27.53 -20.75
N LEU A 393 -11.55 26.50 -21.27
CA LEU A 393 -10.74 25.58 -20.47
C LEU A 393 -9.50 26.27 -19.90
N GLU A 394 -8.79 27.04 -20.72
CA GLU A 394 -7.61 27.79 -20.29
C GLU A 394 -7.95 28.80 -19.18
N GLU A 395 -9.07 29.53 -19.34
CA GLU A 395 -9.59 30.41 -18.28
C GLU A 395 -9.95 29.63 -17.01
N PHE A 396 -10.64 28.50 -17.16
CA PHE A 396 -11.00 27.64 -16.03
C PHE A 396 -9.77 27.16 -15.25
N ILE A 397 -8.73 26.67 -15.94
CA ILE A 397 -7.52 26.16 -15.29
C ILE A 397 -6.70 27.30 -14.68
N ALA A 398 -6.61 28.45 -15.34
CA ALA A 398 -5.95 29.64 -14.80
C ALA A 398 -6.64 30.11 -13.50
N ALA A 399 -7.96 30.15 -13.51
CA ALA A 399 -8.76 30.52 -12.35
C ALA A 399 -8.63 29.47 -11.22
N PHE A 400 -8.57 28.18 -11.55
CA PHE A 400 -8.38 27.12 -10.56
C PHE A 400 -7.00 27.21 -9.89
N ASN A 401 -5.94 27.49 -10.68
CA ASN A 401 -4.60 27.78 -10.16
C ASN A 401 -4.51 29.04 -9.30
N GLY A 402 -5.40 30.01 -9.52
CA GLY A 402 -5.49 31.24 -8.72
C GLY A 402 -6.35 31.10 -7.46
N PHE A 403 -7.26 30.12 -7.42
CA PHE A 403 -8.28 30.02 -6.38
C PHE A 403 -7.71 29.68 -4.99
N CYS A 404 -6.80 28.70 -4.92
CA CYS A 404 -6.10 28.35 -3.68
C CYS A 404 -4.59 28.63 -3.85
N PRO A 405 -4.01 29.60 -3.14
CA PRO A 405 -2.61 29.99 -3.32
C PRO A 405 -1.61 28.85 -3.11
N SER A 406 -1.92 27.93 -2.18
CA SER A 406 -1.07 26.80 -1.81
C SER A 406 -1.15 25.62 -2.77
N ILE A 407 -2.17 25.55 -3.64
CA ILE A 407 -2.40 24.43 -4.56
C ILE A 407 -2.17 24.87 -5.99
N LYS A 408 -1.33 24.14 -6.71
CA LYS A 408 -1.02 24.39 -8.12
C LYS A 408 -1.20 23.13 -8.93
N PHE A 409 -1.71 23.28 -10.16
CA PHE A 409 -1.99 22.19 -11.09
C PHE A 409 -1.07 22.27 -12.30
N LYS A 410 -0.52 21.12 -12.68
CA LYS A 410 0.12 20.91 -13.99
C LYS A 410 -0.89 20.20 -14.88
N GLN A 411 -1.05 20.68 -16.10
CA GLN A 411 -2.06 20.18 -17.02
C GLN A 411 -1.46 19.43 -18.20
N LEU A 412 -2.19 18.42 -18.66
CA LEU A 412 -2.04 17.79 -19.96
C LEU A 412 -3.41 17.78 -20.64
N ILE A 413 -3.49 18.39 -21.82
CA ILE A 413 -4.72 18.51 -22.62
C ILE A 413 -4.47 17.82 -23.94
N ASP A 414 -5.33 16.90 -24.32
CA ASP A 414 -5.24 16.22 -25.62
C ASP A 414 -6.66 15.91 -26.15
N PRO A 415 -6.93 16.19 -27.44
CA PRO A 415 -8.24 15.91 -28.04
C PRO A 415 -8.45 14.43 -28.34
N VAL A 416 -7.43 13.59 -28.34
CA VAL A 416 -7.47 12.19 -28.80
C VAL A 416 -7.25 11.20 -27.68
N SER A 417 -6.20 11.40 -26.85
CA SER A 417 -5.84 10.43 -25.79
C SER A 417 -5.08 11.06 -24.64
N VAL A 418 -5.30 10.58 -23.41
CA VAL A 418 -4.53 10.94 -22.23
C VAL A 418 -4.24 9.72 -21.36
N ASP A 419 -3.10 9.77 -20.66
CA ASP A 419 -2.75 8.76 -19.69
C ASP A 419 -3.27 9.17 -18.30
N PHE A 420 -3.99 8.26 -17.65
CA PHE A 420 -4.49 8.47 -16.31
C PHE A 420 -4.37 7.19 -15.47
N LEU A 421 -3.72 7.28 -14.33
CA LEU A 421 -3.39 6.13 -13.47
C LEU A 421 -2.65 5.03 -14.25
N ASP A 422 -3.31 3.89 -14.45
CA ASP A 422 -2.75 2.71 -15.13
C ASP A 422 -3.30 2.51 -16.55
N VAL A 423 -4.05 3.49 -17.07
CA VAL A 423 -4.70 3.39 -18.38
C VAL A 423 -4.44 4.60 -19.26
N THR A 424 -4.36 4.37 -20.55
CA THR A 424 -4.54 5.40 -21.57
C THR A 424 -6.01 5.41 -21.95
N VAL A 425 -6.69 6.53 -21.75
CA VAL A 425 -8.07 6.77 -22.25
C VAL A 425 -7.96 7.41 -23.62
N PHE A 426 -8.66 6.87 -24.61
CA PHE A 426 -8.58 7.38 -25.98
C PHE A 426 -9.94 7.30 -26.70
N LYS A 427 -10.12 8.14 -27.69
CA LYS A 427 -11.28 8.14 -28.59
C LYS A 427 -11.11 7.10 -29.69
N HIS A 428 -12.07 6.19 -29.83
CA HIS A 428 -12.04 5.14 -30.86
C HIS A 428 -12.09 5.70 -32.29
N SER A 429 -12.99 6.67 -32.52
CA SER A 429 -13.18 7.31 -33.82
C SER A 429 -13.22 8.83 -33.64
N PRO A 430 -12.08 9.51 -33.50
CA PRO A 430 -12.05 10.93 -33.13
C PRO A 430 -12.66 11.88 -34.15
N LEU A 431 -12.86 11.45 -35.40
CA LEU A 431 -13.49 12.23 -36.47
C LEU A 431 -15.02 12.04 -36.59
N ALA A 432 -15.57 11.05 -35.87
CA ALA A 432 -17.04 10.85 -35.87
C ALA A 432 -17.70 11.90 -34.97
N PRO A 433 -18.96 12.35 -35.29
CA PRO A 433 -19.68 13.35 -34.48
C PRO A 433 -19.77 12.97 -32.98
N GLN A 434 -19.95 11.68 -32.72
CA GLN A 434 -19.84 11.07 -31.40
C GLN A 434 -18.82 9.94 -31.44
N THR A 435 -18.03 9.82 -30.40
CA THR A 435 -16.97 8.81 -30.31
C THR A 435 -17.03 8.04 -28.99
N LEU A 436 -16.69 6.76 -29.07
CA LEU A 436 -16.57 5.88 -27.93
C LEU A 436 -15.24 6.15 -27.21
N LEU A 437 -15.27 6.32 -25.90
CA LEU A 437 -14.06 6.31 -25.06
C LEU A 437 -13.63 4.87 -24.80
N CYS A 438 -12.43 4.56 -25.23
CA CYS A 438 -11.78 3.28 -25.03
C CYS A 438 -10.60 3.42 -24.06
N THR A 439 -10.19 2.30 -23.47
CA THR A 439 -9.04 2.26 -22.57
C THR A 439 -8.09 1.14 -22.94
N LYS A 440 -6.81 1.35 -22.72
CA LYS A 440 -5.75 0.35 -22.79
C LYS A 440 -4.77 0.54 -21.65
N VAL A 441 -4.01 -0.50 -21.32
CA VAL A 441 -3.03 -0.42 -20.23
C VAL A 441 -1.93 0.58 -20.55
N HIS A 442 -1.69 1.52 -19.63
CA HIS A 442 -0.56 2.43 -19.68
C HIS A 442 0.62 1.87 -18.88
N PHE A 443 1.77 1.76 -19.50
CA PHE A 443 3.03 1.47 -18.83
C PHE A 443 3.87 2.73 -18.70
N LYS A 444 4.11 3.17 -17.48
CA LYS A 444 5.09 4.25 -17.25
C LYS A 444 6.44 3.84 -17.82
N VAL A 445 7.17 4.77 -18.43
CA VAL A 445 8.47 4.52 -19.11
C VAL A 445 9.47 3.79 -18.19
N THR A 446 9.42 4.06 -16.88
CA THR A 446 10.27 3.42 -15.87
C THR A 446 9.76 2.06 -15.38
N ASN A 447 8.64 1.57 -15.90
CA ASN A 447 8.09 0.28 -15.46
C ASN A 447 8.86 -0.87 -16.13
N THR A 448 9.71 -1.52 -15.38
CA THR A 448 10.49 -2.69 -15.85
C THR A 448 9.71 -3.99 -15.84
N LEU A 449 8.48 -4.00 -15.33
CA LEU A 449 7.70 -5.22 -15.06
C LEU A 449 8.48 -6.24 -14.22
N GLN A 450 9.41 -5.77 -13.39
CA GLN A 450 10.16 -6.63 -12.47
C GLN A 450 9.22 -7.03 -11.32
N LEU A 451 8.56 -8.15 -11.51
CA LEU A 451 7.70 -8.78 -10.50
C LEU A 451 8.55 -9.68 -9.59
N LEU A 452 7.98 -10.76 -9.09
CA LEU A 452 8.71 -11.70 -8.27
C LEU A 452 9.54 -12.65 -9.14
N HIS A 453 10.85 -12.73 -8.90
CA HIS A 453 11.75 -13.66 -9.59
C HIS A 453 11.34 -15.12 -9.33
N ARG A 454 11.34 -15.98 -10.37
CA ARG A 454 10.81 -17.36 -10.30
C ARG A 454 11.50 -18.24 -9.25
N HIS A 455 12.78 -18.00 -8.98
CA HIS A 455 13.56 -18.74 -7.99
C HIS A 455 13.49 -18.14 -6.58
N SER A 456 12.70 -17.10 -6.35
CA SER A 456 12.51 -16.55 -5.01
C SER A 456 11.84 -17.57 -4.08
N PHE A 457 12.21 -17.58 -2.80
CA PHE A 457 11.73 -18.55 -1.82
C PHE A 457 10.29 -18.24 -1.38
N HIS A 458 9.33 -18.69 -2.20
CA HIS A 458 7.89 -18.50 -2.02
C HIS A 458 7.10 -19.77 -2.33
N PRO A 459 5.86 -19.90 -1.80
CA PRO A 459 4.95 -20.97 -2.18
C PRO A 459 4.71 -21.02 -3.69
N LYS A 460 4.62 -22.23 -4.26
CA LYS A 460 4.44 -22.40 -5.72
C LYS A 460 3.23 -21.67 -6.29
N HIS A 461 2.12 -21.60 -5.53
CA HIS A 461 0.89 -20.93 -5.96
C HIS A 461 1.05 -19.40 -6.07
N THR A 462 1.99 -18.79 -5.34
CA THR A 462 2.28 -17.34 -5.41
C THR A 462 2.65 -16.93 -6.83
N PHE A 463 3.49 -17.71 -7.51
CA PHE A 463 3.93 -17.40 -8.88
C PHE A 463 2.78 -17.47 -9.88
N ALA A 464 1.92 -18.48 -9.77
CA ALA A 464 0.72 -18.58 -10.60
C ALA A 464 -0.28 -17.46 -10.29
N GLY A 465 -0.43 -17.12 -9.02
CA GLY A 465 -1.28 -16.01 -8.55
C GLY A 465 -0.85 -14.66 -9.11
N ILE A 466 0.47 -14.36 -9.11
CA ILE A 466 1.02 -13.12 -9.69
C ILE A 466 0.70 -13.04 -11.18
N VAL A 467 1.01 -14.08 -11.95
CA VAL A 467 0.74 -14.08 -13.40
C VAL A 467 -0.75 -13.92 -13.68
N ARG A 468 -1.61 -14.70 -13.00
CA ARG A 468 -3.06 -14.64 -13.18
C ARG A 468 -3.65 -13.28 -12.81
N SER A 469 -3.18 -12.66 -11.71
CA SER A 469 -3.66 -11.35 -11.28
C SER A 469 -3.30 -10.24 -12.27
N GLN A 470 -2.09 -10.29 -12.86
CA GLN A 470 -1.69 -9.33 -13.89
C GLN A 470 -2.47 -9.51 -15.19
N ILE A 471 -2.69 -10.75 -15.64
CA ILE A 471 -3.52 -11.05 -16.82
C ILE A 471 -4.95 -10.54 -16.58
N TYR A 472 -5.54 -10.82 -15.41
CA TYR A 472 -6.87 -10.32 -15.02
C TYR A 472 -6.93 -8.78 -15.02
N ARG A 473 -5.91 -8.13 -14.45
CA ARG A 473 -5.81 -6.68 -14.45
C ARG A 473 -5.79 -6.12 -15.87
N TYR A 474 -4.96 -6.65 -16.75
CA TYR A 474 -4.85 -6.18 -18.13
C TYR A 474 -6.13 -6.40 -18.92
N TYR A 475 -6.77 -7.55 -18.73
CA TYR A 475 -8.07 -7.81 -19.33
C TYR A 475 -9.14 -6.78 -18.91
N ARG A 476 -9.16 -6.44 -17.62
CA ARG A 476 -10.10 -5.44 -17.08
C ARG A 476 -9.82 -4.01 -17.51
N LEU A 477 -8.56 -3.67 -17.76
CA LEU A 477 -8.11 -2.32 -18.13
C LEU A 477 -8.15 -2.07 -19.64
N SER A 478 -8.31 -3.09 -20.49
CA SER A 478 -8.34 -2.96 -21.94
C SER A 478 -9.78 -3.06 -22.46
N SER A 479 -10.19 -2.09 -23.28
CA SER A 479 -11.48 -2.13 -24.00
C SER A 479 -11.46 -3.14 -25.14
N ASN A 480 -10.30 -3.36 -25.78
CA ASN A 480 -10.13 -4.23 -26.94
C ASN A 480 -9.35 -5.49 -26.56
N ILE A 481 -9.65 -6.59 -27.23
CA ILE A 481 -8.98 -7.88 -26.98
C ILE A 481 -7.55 -7.88 -27.55
N GLU A 482 -7.29 -7.14 -28.63
CA GLU A 482 -5.95 -6.98 -29.22
C GLU A 482 -5.00 -6.26 -28.26
N ASP A 483 -5.46 -5.17 -27.61
CA ASP A 483 -4.70 -4.43 -26.60
C ASP A 483 -4.35 -5.33 -25.41
N PHE A 484 -5.29 -6.15 -24.95
CA PHE A 484 -5.06 -7.14 -23.92
C PHE A 484 -3.99 -8.17 -24.33
N HIS A 485 -4.08 -8.71 -25.56
CA HIS A 485 -3.12 -9.69 -26.04
C HIS A 485 -1.71 -9.11 -26.19
N SER A 486 -1.61 -7.89 -26.73
CA SER A 486 -0.36 -7.14 -26.87
C SER A 486 0.29 -6.90 -25.51
N THR A 487 -0.48 -6.37 -24.56
CA THR A 487 -0.02 -6.09 -23.19
C THR A 487 0.43 -7.36 -22.46
N THR A 488 -0.33 -8.46 -22.62
CA THR A 488 0.04 -9.76 -22.03
C THR A 488 1.35 -10.30 -22.63
N SER A 489 1.61 -10.06 -23.91
CA SER A 489 2.86 -10.45 -24.56
C SER A 489 4.06 -9.69 -24.00
N ILE A 490 3.91 -8.39 -23.72
CA ILE A 490 4.94 -7.57 -23.06
C ILE A 490 5.24 -8.14 -21.65
N LEU A 491 4.20 -8.45 -20.88
CA LEU A 491 4.35 -9.09 -19.56
C LEU A 491 5.12 -10.41 -19.66
N PHE A 492 4.77 -11.26 -20.61
CA PHE A 492 5.39 -12.57 -20.78
C PHE A 492 6.88 -12.44 -21.16
N LYS A 493 7.24 -11.49 -22.02
CA LYS A 493 8.65 -11.19 -22.34
C LYS A 493 9.42 -10.79 -21.06
N ALA A 494 8.83 -9.95 -20.20
CA ALA A 494 9.45 -9.54 -18.94
C ALA A 494 9.58 -10.72 -17.94
N LEU A 495 8.55 -11.55 -17.78
CA LEU A 495 8.58 -12.71 -16.91
C LEU A 495 9.55 -13.80 -17.38
N ARG A 496 9.74 -13.96 -18.70
CA ARG A 496 10.76 -14.85 -19.25
C ARG A 496 12.17 -14.45 -18.80
N ARG A 497 12.47 -13.16 -18.74
CA ARG A 497 13.74 -12.65 -18.19
C ARG A 497 13.89 -12.94 -16.69
N GLN A 498 12.77 -13.16 -15.97
CA GLN A 498 12.74 -13.53 -14.56
C GLN A 498 12.61 -15.06 -14.35
N HIS A 499 13.02 -15.86 -15.35
CA HIS A 499 13.08 -17.33 -15.35
C HIS A 499 11.74 -18.06 -15.32
N TYR A 500 10.63 -17.43 -15.68
CA TYR A 500 9.37 -18.15 -15.90
C TYR A 500 9.42 -18.92 -17.22
N SER A 501 9.00 -20.21 -17.23
CA SER A 501 8.96 -20.98 -18.47
C SER A 501 7.78 -20.54 -19.36
N ALA A 502 7.96 -20.58 -20.69
CA ALA A 502 6.90 -20.23 -21.63
C ALA A 502 5.66 -21.10 -21.43
N ARG A 503 5.86 -22.44 -21.26
CA ARG A 503 4.77 -23.39 -21.02
C ARG A 503 3.94 -23.01 -19.79
N PHE A 504 4.58 -22.61 -18.68
CA PHE A 504 3.88 -22.21 -17.47
C PHE A 504 3.02 -20.97 -17.71
N LEU A 505 3.54 -19.96 -18.39
CA LEU A 505 2.82 -18.70 -18.70
C LEU A 505 1.63 -18.95 -19.63
N LEU A 506 1.82 -19.77 -20.69
CA LEU A 506 0.76 -20.12 -21.64
C LEU A 506 -0.36 -20.91 -20.96
N LEU A 507 -0.03 -21.90 -20.14
CA LEU A 507 -1.05 -22.68 -19.40
C LEU A 507 -1.93 -21.79 -18.49
N ILE A 508 -1.35 -20.77 -17.86
CA ILE A 508 -2.12 -19.85 -17.03
C ILE A 508 -3.01 -18.97 -17.91
N LYS A 509 -2.51 -18.47 -19.05
CA LYS A 509 -3.30 -17.67 -20.01
C LYS A 509 -4.46 -18.49 -20.59
N GLU A 510 -4.21 -19.70 -21.04
CA GLU A 510 -5.24 -20.60 -21.58
C GLU A 510 -6.34 -20.91 -20.55
N ARG A 511 -5.94 -21.18 -19.30
CA ARG A 511 -6.90 -21.38 -18.20
C ARG A 511 -7.71 -20.10 -17.96
N PHE A 512 -7.07 -18.95 -17.97
CA PHE A 512 -7.74 -17.67 -17.81
C PHE A 512 -8.74 -17.41 -18.95
N MET A 513 -8.37 -17.66 -20.20
CA MET A 513 -9.26 -17.49 -21.36
C MET A 513 -10.45 -18.47 -21.31
N ARG A 514 -10.25 -19.69 -20.84
CA ARG A 514 -11.37 -20.65 -20.61
C ARG A 514 -12.31 -20.17 -19.52
N ASP A 515 -11.78 -19.60 -18.42
CA ASP A 515 -12.60 -19.06 -17.34
C ASP A 515 -13.44 -17.85 -17.81
N ILE A 516 -12.93 -17.04 -18.77
CA ILE A 516 -13.70 -15.99 -19.45
C ILE A 516 -14.82 -16.60 -20.26
N ALA A 517 -14.50 -17.53 -21.15
CA ALA A 517 -15.46 -18.15 -22.05
C ALA A 517 -16.59 -18.88 -21.31
N SER A 518 -16.31 -19.44 -20.14
CA SER A 518 -17.27 -20.12 -19.27
C SER A 518 -18.02 -19.18 -18.30
N GLY A 519 -17.77 -17.87 -18.33
CA GLY A 519 -18.36 -16.90 -17.41
C GLY A 519 -17.92 -17.06 -15.94
N THR A 520 -16.91 -17.89 -15.68
CA THR A 520 -16.43 -18.22 -14.30
C THR A 520 -15.29 -17.34 -13.81
N LEU A 521 -15.20 -16.08 -14.29
CA LEU A 521 -14.20 -15.13 -13.82
C LEU A 521 -14.25 -14.92 -12.31
N ILE A 522 -13.08 -14.69 -11.71
CA ILE A 522 -12.96 -14.33 -10.29
C ILE A 522 -13.78 -13.06 -10.05
N GLY A 523 -14.80 -13.15 -9.23
CA GLY A 523 -15.75 -12.08 -8.91
C GLY A 523 -17.19 -12.38 -9.30
N SER A 524 -17.43 -13.28 -10.28
CA SER A 524 -18.77 -13.74 -10.67
C SER A 524 -19.19 -15.05 -9.98
N ARG A 525 -18.26 -15.78 -9.34
CA ARG A 525 -18.68 -16.88 -8.48
C ARG A 525 -19.38 -16.29 -7.26
N PRO A 526 -20.66 -16.57 -7.03
CA PRO A 526 -21.24 -16.32 -5.73
C PRO A 526 -20.26 -16.96 -4.74
N LYS A 527 -19.82 -16.20 -3.74
CA LYS A 527 -19.06 -16.80 -2.64
C LYS A 527 -19.94 -17.97 -2.20
N PRO A 528 -19.48 -19.23 -2.28
CA PRO A 528 -20.27 -20.30 -1.72
C PRO A 528 -20.63 -19.81 -0.34
N HIS A 529 -21.88 -19.94 0.08
CA HIS A 529 -22.25 -19.77 1.47
C HIS A 529 -21.41 -20.76 2.24
N VAL A 530 -20.19 -20.36 2.59
CA VAL A 530 -19.27 -21.17 3.38
C VAL A 530 -19.80 -21.04 4.79
N THR A 531 -20.67 -21.95 5.15
CA THR A 531 -21.10 -22.17 6.54
C THR A 531 -19.93 -22.57 7.42
N ALA A 532 -18.79 -22.98 6.82
CA ALA A 532 -17.59 -23.38 7.54
C ALA A 532 -16.74 -22.16 7.92
N GLN A 533 -16.44 -22.03 9.19
CA GLN A 533 -15.47 -21.08 9.71
C GLN A 533 -14.09 -21.37 9.15
N ILE A 534 -13.45 -20.39 8.48
CA ILE A 534 -12.08 -20.55 7.97
C ILE A 534 -11.08 -20.21 9.07
N LEU A 535 -10.29 -21.21 9.46
CA LEU A 535 -9.24 -21.03 10.47
C LEU A 535 -7.85 -21.13 9.83
N PRO A 536 -7.09 -20.02 9.72
CA PRO A 536 -5.76 -20.05 9.12
C PRO A 536 -4.69 -20.51 10.11
N LEU A 537 -3.96 -21.58 9.76
CA LEU A 537 -2.66 -21.89 10.33
C LEU A 537 -1.60 -21.00 9.64
N VAL A 538 -1.19 -19.94 10.31
CA VAL A 538 -0.22 -18.98 9.77
C VAL A 538 1.19 -19.44 10.10
N THR A 539 2.00 -19.72 9.09
CA THR A 539 3.38 -20.19 9.24
C THR A 539 4.35 -19.50 8.28
N THR A 540 5.63 -19.60 8.56
CA THR A 540 6.68 -19.19 7.63
C THR A 540 6.85 -20.26 6.54
N PHE A 541 6.94 -19.84 5.26
CA PHE A 541 7.09 -20.79 4.16
C PHE A 541 8.45 -21.49 4.21
N HIS A 542 8.45 -22.83 4.09
CA HIS A 542 9.63 -23.66 3.89
C HIS A 542 9.29 -24.89 3.04
N LEU A 543 10.17 -25.32 2.15
CA LEU A 543 9.88 -26.43 1.23
C LEU A 543 9.58 -27.76 1.95
N GLY A 544 10.32 -28.05 3.01
CA GLY A 544 10.11 -29.28 3.81
C GLY A 544 8.89 -29.24 4.74
N SER A 545 8.37 -28.03 5.06
CA SER A 545 7.24 -27.89 5.98
C SER A 545 5.91 -28.27 5.37
N ASN A 546 5.77 -28.18 4.05
CA ASN A 546 4.51 -28.49 3.38
C ASN A 546 4.05 -29.91 3.66
N SER A 547 4.96 -30.86 3.78
CA SER A 547 4.64 -32.25 4.14
C SER A 547 4.17 -32.35 5.60
N VAL A 548 4.90 -31.76 6.54
CA VAL A 548 4.56 -31.80 7.98
C VAL A 548 3.26 -31.06 8.27
N VAL A 549 3.14 -29.81 7.81
CA VAL A 549 1.93 -28.99 8.02
C VAL A 549 0.72 -29.59 7.31
N SER A 550 0.89 -30.10 6.09
CA SER A 550 -0.22 -30.74 5.36
C SER A 550 -0.64 -32.05 5.98
N CYS A 551 0.32 -32.84 6.50
CA CYS A 551 0.02 -34.07 7.24
C CYS A 551 -0.75 -33.76 8.51
N PHE A 552 -0.27 -32.84 9.31
CA PHE A 552 -0.92 -32.36 10.54
C PHE A 552 -2.35 -31.84 10.28
N ILE A 553 -2.54 -30.98 9.27
CA ILE A 553 -3.88 -30.49 8.93
C ILE A 553 -4.79 -31.63 8.47
N ARG A 554 -4.26 -32.59 7.71
CA ARG A 554 -5.03 -33.77 7.28
C ARG A 554 -5.44 -34.64 8.47
N GLU A 555 -4.53 -34.86 9.40
CA GLU A 555 -4.81 -35.61 10.64
C GLU A 555 -5.88 -34.88 11.47
N LEU A 556 -5.76 -33.56 11.68
CA LEU A 556 -6.79 -32.79 12.38
C LEU A 556 -8.17 -32.87 11.71
N ARG A 557 -8.22 -32.89 10.37
CA ARG A 557 -9.49 -33.01 9.62
C ARG A 557 -10.10 -34.39 9.70
N GLN A 558 -9.31 -35.42 9.95
CA GLN A 558 -9.78 -36.79 10.11
C GLN A 558 -10.26 -37.07 11.54
N LEU A 559 -9.99 -36.17 12.49
CA LEU A 559 -10.56 -36.27 13.83
C LEU A 559 -12.05 -35.95 13.74
N ASP A 560 -12.87 -36.89 14.18
CA ASP A 560 -14.32 -36.69 14.36
C ASP A 560 -14.56 -35.91 15.66
N SER A 561 -14.06 -34.69 15.68
CA SER A 561 -14.14 -33.80 16.85
C SER A 561 -15.20 -32.72 16.66
N PRO A 562 -16.14 -32.57 17.61
CA PRO A 562 -17.14 -31.51 17.57
C PRO A 562 -16.50 -30.13 17.53
N ASP A 563 -15.32 -29.93 18.12
CA ASP A 563 -14.62 -28.64 18.16
C ASP A 563 -14.08 -28.21 16.79
N LEU A 564 -14.00 -29.11 15.83
CA LEU A 564 -13.60 -28.84 14.44
C LEU A 564 -14.77 -28.94 13.47
N ALA A 565 -15.96 -29.31 13.94
CA ALA A 565 -17.17 -29.41 13.13
C ALA A 565 -17.47 -28.04 12.46
N GLY A 566 -17.71 -28.04 11.14
CA GLY A 566 -17.94 -26.82 10.40
C GLY A 566 -16.71 -25.90 10.22
N THR A 567 -15.52 -26.30 10.69
CA THR A 567 -14.29 -25.52 10.57
C THR A 567 -13.41 -26.00 9.41
N ARG A 568 -12.95 -25.07 8.56
CA ARG A 568 -11.99 -25.34 7.50
C ARG A 568 -10.62 -24.78 7.84
N ILE A 569 -9.68 -25.65 8.21
CA ILE A 569 -8.28 -25.25 8.45
C ILE A 569 -7.58 -25.04 7.10
N VAL A 570 -6.93 -23.88 6.92
CA VAL A 570 -6.15 -23.54 5.72
C VAL A 570 -4.75 -23.10 6.13
N THR A 571 -3.72 -23.48 5.36
CA THR A 571 -2.36 -22.98 5.57
C THR A 571 -2.26 -21.56 4.98
N ALA A 572 -1.82 -20.61 5.78
CA ALA A 572 -1.48 -19.26 5.36
C ALA A 572 0.02 -19.01 5.62
N TYR A 573 0.69 -18.34 4.70
CA TYR A 573 2.11 -18.03 4.85
C TYR A 573 2.31 -16.56 5.15
N ARG A 574 3.06 -16.26 6.24
CA ARG A 574 3.49 -14.90 6.51
C ARG A 574 4.62 -14.50 5.55
N ARG A 575 4.73 -13.21 5.28
CA ARG A 575 5.87 -12.67 4.54
C ARG A 575 7.15 -12.91 5.35
N ASN A 576 8.15 -13.53 4.73
CA ASN A 576 9.48 -13.64 5.34
C ASN A 576 10.08 -12.24 5.45
N LYS A 577 10.54 -11.88 6.66
CA LYS A 577 11.16 -10.58 6.94
C LYS A 577 12.65 -10.59 6.57
#